data_6412f39b809b4a412425c60cc5a1283a
#
_entry.id   6412f39b809b4a412425c60cc5a1283a
#
_cell.length_a   1.000
_cell.length_b   1.000
_cell.length_c   1.000
_cell.angle_alpha   90.00
_cell.angle_beta   90.00
_cell.angle_gamma   90.00
#
_symmetry.space_group_name_H-M   'P 1'
#
loop_
_entity.id
_entity.type
_entity.pdbx_description
1 polymer ?
#
loop_
_entity_poly.entity_id
_entity_poly.type
_entity_poly.pdbx_seq_one_letter_code
_entity_poly.pdbx_strand_id
1 'polypeptide(L)'
;MHQNKYLSENYNINKIYYIDIEQIDDFSNHPYKVEYNNELLELSESIRKFGMIVPAIVRKKKSRYEMIAGHRRKAACILSEIYQIPCIVLELSDEDAIITIVDSNIQRENILPSEKAFAYKLRLEAIKRKAGRPKKNSVPISQEFYKKVSRQILGEQVGESQDQIRRYIRLTELIKPILDMVDERKIALRPAVEISYLSKDIQYMLLDLMKMNDCTPNHSQTIRFRRMEENNTLNYETMKRVLSEEKGNQKDQFRIPIERIKKFFSPGTSNKKMEEIILEALELYNKENKII
;
A
#
# COMPACT_ATOMS: atom_id res chain seq x y z
N MET A 1 8.26 3.48 21.97
CA MET A 1 9.27 4.31 22.64
C MET A 1 10.13 5.19 21.71
N HIS A 2 10.34 4.84 20.42
CA HIS A 2 11.18 5.65 19.50
C HIS A 2 10.56 7.00 19.03
N GLN A 3 9.23 7.12 18.95
CA GLN A 3 8.57 8.36 18.51
C GLN A 3 8.81 9.56 19.45
N ASN A 4 8.86 9.32 20.76
CA ASN A 4 9.10 10.38 21.72
C ASN A 4 10.54 10.93 21.68
N LYS A 5 11.50 10.13 21.24
CA LYS A 5 12.92 10.52 21.23
C LYS A 5 13.21 11.54 20.13
N TYR A 6 12.69 11.34 18.90
CA TYR A 6 12.88 12.30 17.80
C TYR A 6 12.22 13.65 18.06
N LEU A 7 11.00 13.63 18.60
CA LEU A 7 10.29 14.87 18.96
C LEU A 7 10.95 15.56 20.17
N SER A 8 11.40 14.82 21.19
CA SER A 8 12.06 15.40 22.38
C SER A 8 13.43 16.00 22.09
N GLU A 9 14.17 15.45 21.11
CA GLU A 9 15.49 15.98 20.73
C GLU A 9 15.41 17.27 19.90
N ASN A 10 14.29 17.48 19.17
CA ASN A 10 14.17 18.61 18.22
C ASN A 10 13.17 19.69 18.65
N TYR A 11 12.30 19.42 19.62
CA TYR A 11 11.22 20.34 20.00
C TYR A 11 11.02 20.38 21.51
N ASN A 12 10.72 21.57 22.04
CA ASN A 12 10.43 21.76 23.47
C ASN A 12 9.01 21.25 23.79
N ILE A 13 8.89 19.96 24.14
CA ILE A 13 7.61 19.23 24.33
C ILE A 13 6.98 19.54 25.72
N ASN A 14 7.59 20.38 26.53
CA ASN A 14 7.26 20.47 27.95
C ASN A 14 6.00 21.30 28.28
N LYS A 15 5.29 21.82 27.26
CA LYS A 15 4.10 22.62 27.50
C LYS A 15 2.87 22.10 26.80
N ILE A 16 1.85 21.72 27.57
CA ILE A 16 0.55 21.31 27.08
C ILE A 16 -0.39 22.50 27.11
N TYR A 17 -1.09 22.72 26.00
CA TYR A 17 -2.11 23.75 25.84
C TYR A 17 -3.46 23.09 25.66
N TYR A 18 -4.50 23.60 26.31
CA TYR A 18 -5.88 23.21 26.04
C TYR A 18 -6.42 24.11 24.93
N ILE A 19 -6.75 23.51 23.81
CA ILE A 19 -7.16 24.21 22.59
C ILE A 19 -8.57 23.76 22.20
N ASP A 20 -9.42 24.70 21.84
CA ASP A 20 -10.75 24.41 21.35
C ASP A 20 -10.68 23.64 20.04
N ILE A 21 -11.45 22.54 19.93
CA ILE A 21 -11.46 21.67 18.76
C ILE A 21 -11.81 22.44 17.48
N GLU A 22 -12.69 23.45 17.58
CA GLU A 22 -13.08 24.30 16.47
C GLU A 22 -11.90 25.14 15.91
N GLN A 23 -10.88 25.39 16.71
CA GLN A 23 -9.67 26.10 16.27
C GLN A 23 -8.65 25.20 15.61
N ILE A 24 -8.90 23.89 15.58
CA ILE A 24 -7.96 22.88 15.06
C ILE A 24 -8.49 22.35 13.72
N ASP A 25 -7.85 22.76 12.64
CA ASP A 25 -8.12 22.25 11.30
C ASP A 25 -7.41 20.90 11.08
N ASP A 26 -8.01 20.04 10.27
CA ASP A 26 -7.34 18.83 9.85
C ASP A 26 -6.28 19.15 8.79
N PHE A 27 -5.20 18.36 8.75
CA PHE A 27 -4.16 18.55 7.76
C PHE A 27 -4.70 18.32 6.35
N SER A 28 -4.51 19.28 5.45
CA SER A 28 -4.93 19.16 4.05
C SER A 28 -4.20 17.99 3.38
N ASN A 29 -4.94 17.10 2.70
CA ASN A 29 -4.41 15.88 2.08
C ASN A 29 -3.83 14.86 3.08
N HIS A 30 -4.43 14.75 4.27
CA HIS A 30 -4.05 13.73 5.25
C HIS A 30 -4.21 12.33 4.65
N PRO A 31 -3.14 11.51 4.58
CA PRO A 31 -3.17 10.24 3.86
C PRO A 31 -3.96 9.13 4.57
N TYR A 32 -4.23 9.30 5.87
CA TYR A 32 -4.89 8.29 6.71
C TYR A 32 -6.32 8.69 7.01
N LYS A 33 -7.25 7.74 6.90
CA LYS A 33 -8.66 7.96 7.20
C LYS A 33 -8.96 7.75 8.67
N VAL A 34 -9.87 8.53 9.22
CA VAL A 34 -10.49 8.24 10.53
C VAL A 34 -11.75 7.43 10.27
N GLU A 35 -11.74 6.17 10.65
CA GLU A 35 -12.89 5.29 10.54
C GLU A 35 -13.75 5.38 11.79
N TYR A 36 -15.08 5.53 11.59
CA TYR A 36 -16.07 5.52 12.65
C TYR A 36 -16.51 4.07 12.92
N ASN A 37 -15.68 3.36 13.66
CA ASN A 37 -15.86 1.95 14.00
C ASN A 37 -15.99 1.75 15.53
N ASN A 38 -16.21 0.49 15.97
CA ASN A 38 -16.35 0.17 17.40
C ASN A 38 -15.14 0.59 18.23
N GLU A 39 -13.92 0.50 17.69
CA GLU A 39 -12.71 0.95 18.37
C GLU A 39 -12.71 2.47 18.64
N LEU A 40 -13.31 3.28 17.75
CA LEU A 40 -13.46 4.72 17.98
C LEU A 40 -14.49 5.01 19.08
N LEU A 41 -15.56 4.22 19.15
CA LEU A 41 -16.55 4.32 20.22
C LEU A 41 -15.94 3.96 21.58
N GLU A 42 -15.21 2.87 21.67
CA GLU A 42 -14.48 2.47 22.88
C GLU A 42 -13.48 3.54 23.31
N LEU A 43 -12.75 4.14 22.36
CA LEU A 43 -11.85 5.26 22.63
C LEU A 43 -12.62 6.49 23.15
N SER A 44 -13.81 6.78 22.61
CA SER A 44 -14.67 7.84 23.05
C SER A 44 -15.14 7.64 24.50
N GLU A 45 -15.59 6.42 24.83
CA GLU A 45 -15.98 6.08 26.21
C GLU A 45 -14.81 6.17 27.20
N SER A 46 -13.62 5.70 26.79
CA SER A 46 -12.40 5.84 27.60
C SER A 46 -12.05 7.30 27.84
N ILE A 47 -12.13 8.15 26.80
CA ILE A 47 -11.85 9.59 26.92
C ILE A 47 -12.89 10.28 27.79
N ARG A 48 -14.17 9.90 27.69
CA ARG A 48 -15.23 10.43 28.56
C ARG A 48 -14.97 10.13 30.04
N LYS A 49 -14.44 8.94 30.34
CA LYS A 49 -14.18 8.47 31.71
C LYS A 49 -12.89 8.99 32.30
N PHE A 50 -11.82 9.06 31.53
CA PHE A 50 -10.47 9.34 32.01
C PHE A 50 -9.84 10.61 31.45
N GLY A 51 -10.53 11.30 30.54
CA GLY A 51 -9.97 12.40 29.76
C GLY A 51 -9.00 11.91 28.69
N MET A 52 -8.48 12.84 27.90
CA MET A 52 -7.48 12.58 26.87
C MET A 52 -6.08 12.55 27.49
N ILE A 53 -5.59 11.34 27.84
CA ILE A 53 -4.31 11.14 28.56
C ILE A 53 -3.11 11.52 27.68
N VAL A 54 -3.13 11.17 26.40
CA VAL A 54 -2.04 11.47 25.45
C VAL A 54 -2.40 12.70 24.63
N PRO A 55 -1.66 13.82 24.74
CA PRO A 55 -1.97 15.06 24.02
C PRO A 55 -1.93 14.87 22.50
N ALA A 56 -2.75 15.64 21.79
CA ALA A 56 -2.61 15.78 20.34
C ALA A 56 -1.36 16.60 20.01
N ILE A 57 -0.87 16.46 18.78
CA ILE A 57 0.20 17.29 18.24
C ILE A 57 -0.40 18.18 17.18
N VAL A 58 -0.22 19.48 17.32
CA VAL A 58 -0.69 20.49 16.38
C VAL A 58 0.45 21.45 16.02
N ARG A 59 0.34 22.13 14.90
CA ARG A 59 1.19 23.27 14.57
C ARG A 59 0.36 24.54 14.45
N LYS A 60 0.97 25.69 14.70
CA LYS A 60 0.32 26.98 14.45
C LYS A 60 0.34 27.28 12.96
N LYS A 61 -0.83 27.61 12.39
CA LYS A 61 -0.98 28.01 10.98
C LYS A 61 -1.85 29.26 10.90
N LYS A 62 -1.22 30.41 10.65
CA LYS A 62 -1.87 31.72 10.72
C LYS A 62 -2.50 31.94 12.11
N SER A 63 -3.80 32.17 12.18
CA SER A 63 -4.57 32.37 13.42
C SER A 63 -5.16 31.09 14.03
N ARG A 64 -5.00 29.94 13.38
CA ARG A 64 -5.57 28.66 13.79
C ARG A 64 -4.47 27.61 14.02
N TYR A 65 -4.87 26.42 14.36
CA TYR A 65 -3.97 25.27 14.51
C TYR A 65 -4.28 24.23 13.45
N GLU A 66 -3.27 23.48 13.01
CA GLU A 66 -3.41 22.37 12.07
C GLU A 66 -2.96 21.09 12.77
N MET A 67 -3.81 20.05 12.71
CA MET A 67 -3.56 18.76 13.36
C MET A 67 -2.42 18.01 12.66
N ILE A 68 -1.43 17.58 13.42
CA ILE A 68 -0.30 16.77 12.96
C ILE A 68 -0.48 15.31 13.39
N ALA A 69 -0.85 15.08 14.66
CA ALA A 69 -1.14 13.73 15.16
C ALA A 69 -2.25 13.78 16.22
N GLY A 70 -3.12 12.76 16.19
CA GLY A 70 -4.22 12.65 17.14
C GLY A 70 -5.62 12.75 16.53
N HIS A 71 -5.78 12.63 15.21
CA HIS A 71 -7.07 12.72 14.50
C HIS A 71 -8.15 11.80 15.09
N ARG A 72 -7.84 10.52 15.40
CA ARG A 72 -8.79 9.60 16.06
C ARG A 72 -9.18 10.08 17.46
N ARG A 73 -8.24 10.66 18.23
CA ARG A 73 -8.51 11.23 19.57
C ARG A 73 -9.40 12.48 19.48
N LYS A 74 -9.12 13.36 18.51
CA LYS A 74 -10.00 14.51 18.21
C LYS A 74 -11.41 14.05 17.88
N ALA A 75 -11.57 13.07 16.99
CA ALA A 75 -12.88 12.51 16.63
C ALA A 75 -13.58 11.88 17.84
N ALA A 76 -12.86 11.14 18.68
CA ALA A 76 -13.40 10.56 19.91
C ALA A 76 -13.82 11.63 20.94
N CYS A 77 -13.09 12.74 21.05
CA CYS A 77 -13.48 13.88 21.88
C CYS A 77 -14.77 14.54 21.40
N ILE A 78 -14.92 14.70 20.07
CA ILE A 78 -16.18 15.22 19.48
C ILE A 78 -17.37 14.31 19.83
N LEU A 79 -17.20 12.97 19.69
CA LEU A 79 -18.23 12.00 20.07
C LEU A 79 -18.54 12.01 21.58
N SER A 80 -17.60 12.45 22.41
CA SER A 80 -17.76 12.55 23.86
C SER A 80 -18.21 13.95 24.32
N GLU A 81 -18.51 14.87 23.40
CA GLU A 81 -18.88 16.26 23.66
C GLU A 81 -17.81 17.05 24.47
N ILE A 82 -16.54 16.69 24.25
CA ILE A 82 -15.38 17.37 24.85
C ILE A 82 -14.83 18.35 23.81
N TYR A 83 -14.97 19.65 24.06
CA TYR A 83 -14.65 20.69 23.09
C TYR A 83 -13.22 21.26 23.23
N GLN A 84 -12.56 21.03 24.36
CA GLN A 84 -11.16 21.43 24.58
C GLN A 84 -10.28 20.21 24.78
N ILE A 85 -9.22 20.12 23.99
CA ILE A 85 -8.30 18.98 24.03
C ILE A 85 -6.86 19.40 24.35
N PRO A 86 -6.13 18.57 25.13
CA PRO A 86 -4.72 18.82 25.41
C PRO A 86 -3.88 18.64 24.14
N CYS A 87 -3.09 19.66 23.83
CA CYS A 87 -2.26 19.72 22.63
C CYS A 87 -0.82 20.13 22.95
N ILE A 88 0.13 19.53 22.23
CA ILE A 88 1.50 20.02 22.11
C ILE A 88 1.57 20.84 20.84
N VAL A 89 1.97 22.08 20.93
CA VAL A 89 2.11 22.99 19.79
C VAL A 89 3.54 22.97 19.31
N LEU A 90 3.76 22.58 18.05
CA LEU A 90 5.07 22.56 17.41
C LEU A 90 5.17 23.64 16.34
N GLU A 91 6.36 24.21 16.19
CA GLU A 91 6.69 25.07 15.05
C GLU A 91 7.29 24.23 13.95
N LEU A 92 6.49 23.89 12.94
CA LEU A 92 6.86 23.02 11.83
C LEU A 92 6.66 23.72 10.49
N SER A 93 7.64 23.57 9.59
CA SER A 93 7.44 23.86 8.18
C SER A 93 6.37 22.92 7.57
N ASP A 94 5.89 23.21 6.37
CA ASP A 94 4.94 22.31 5.67
C ASP A 94 5.57 20.94 5.41
N GLU A 95 6.85 20.90 5.04
CA GLU A 95 7.63 19.70 4.80
C GLU A 95 7.83 18.87 6.08
N ASP A 96 8.19 19.52 7.18
CA ASP A 96 8.39 18.83 8.46
C ASP A 96 7.07 18.30 9.02
N ALA A 97 5.97 19.02 8.84
CA ALA A 97 4.65 18.57 9.20
C ALA A 97 4.26 17.28 8.46
N ILE A 98 4.47 17.23 7.13
CA ILE A 98 4.23 16.03 6.31
C ILE A 98 5.07 14.87 6.80
N ILE A 99 6.37 15.08 7.02
CA ILE A 99 7.28 14.04 7.50
C ILE A 99 6.80 13.50 8.86
N THR A 100 6.45 14.39 9.79
CA THR A 100 5.96 14.01 11.12
C THR A 100 4.66 13.22 11.06
N ILE A 101 3.70 13.62 10.21
CA ILE A 101 2.43 12.91 9.99
C ILE A 101 2.70 11.49 9.50
N VAL A 102 3.54 11.33 8.49
CA VAL A 102 3.85 10.01 7.93
C VAL A 102 4.57 9.14 8.95
N ASP A 103 5.59 9.67 9.62
CA ASP A 103 6.39 8.93 10.61
C ASP A 103 5.56 8.48 11.81
N SER A 104 4.61 9.31 12.27
CA SER A 104 3.74 8.97 13.38
C SER A 104 2.72 7.87 13.07
N ASN A 105 2.47 7.58 11.80
CA ASN A 105 1.46 6.62 11.38
C ASN A 105 2.03 5.36 10.72
N ILE A 106 3.26 5.43 10.18
CA ILE A 106 3.84 4.34 9.37
C ILE A 106 4.11 3.05 10.16
N GLN A 107 4.14 3.14 11.49
CA GLN A 107 4.37 2.00 12.39
C GLN A 107 3.07 1.33 12.87
N ARG A 108 1.90 1.77 12.36
CA ARG A 108 0.63 1.11 12.69
C ARG A 108 0.60 -0.27 12.05
N GLU A 109 0.09 -1.28 12.76
CA GLU A 109 0.01 -2.66 12.29
C GLU A 109 -0.90 -2.82 11.06
N ASN A 110 -1.97 -2.03 10.96
CA ASN A 110 -3.01 -2.17 9.93
C ASN A 110 -3.15 -0.90 9.07
N ILE A 111 -2.10 -0.56 8.29
CA ILE A 111 -2.17 0.52 7.31
C ILE A 111 -2.65 -0.05 5.97
N LEU A 112 -3.69 0.57 5.41
CA LEU A 112 -4.19 0.18 4.09
C LEU A 112 -3.14 0.42 2.98
N PRO A 113 -3.10 -0.41 1.93
CA PRO A 113 -2.22 -0.20 0.79
C PRO A 113 -2.32 1.20 0.16
N SER A 114 -3.54 1.74 0.05
CA SER A 114 -3.78 3.10 -0.42
C SER A 114 -3.17 4.16 0.50
N GLU A 115 -3.33 4.01 1.81
CA GLU A 115 -2.76 4.93 2.79
C GLU A 115 -1.23 4.95 2.73
N LYS A 116 -0.58 3.76 2.66
CA LYS A 116 0.87 3.66 2.42
C LYS A 116 1.29 4.35 1.13
N ALA A 117 0.52 4.16 0.05
CA ALA A 117 0.82 4.73 -1.26
C ALA A 117 0.85 6.26 -1.21
N PHE A 118 -0.19 6.89 -0.66
CA PHE A 118 -0.28 8.34 -0.55
C PHE A 118 0.72 8.90 0.48
N ALA A 119 0.92 8.22 1.61
CA ALA A 119 1.89 8.61 2.61
C ALA A 119 3.33 8.64 2.06
N TYR A 120 3.75 7.59 1.34
CA TYR A 120 5.07 7.54 0.73
C TYR A 120 5.24 8.59 -0.38
N LYS A 121 4.20 8.83 -1.19
CA LYS A 121 4.20 9.89 -2.21
C LYS A 121 4.41 11.26 -1.58
N LEU A 122 3.58 11.62 -0.59
CA LEU A 122 3.67 12.90 0.14
C LEU A 122 5.04 13.09 0.79
N ARG A 123 5.54 12.07 1.48
CA ARG A 123 6.84 12.16 2.14
C ARG A 123 8.00 12.35 1.17
N LEU A 124 8.01 11.63 0.06
CA LEU A 124 9.02 11.82 -0.98
C LEU A 124 8.97 13.22 -1.58
N GLU A 125 7.78 13.78 -1.78
CA GLU A 125 7.61 15.15 -2.25
C GLU A 125 8.13 16.15 -1.22
N ALA A 126 7.85 15.96 0.07
CA ALA A 126 8.36 16.81 1.15
C ALA A 126 9.89 16.76 1.23
N ILE A 127 10.50 15.56 1.18
CA ILE A 127 11.97 15.40 1.17
C ILE A 127 12.59 16.13 -0.03
N LYS A 128 11.99 16.05 -1.21
CA LYS A 128 12.48 16.75 -2.42
C LYS A 128 12.40 18.27 -2.27
N ARG A 129 11.31 18.80 -1.71
CA ARG A 129 11.14 20.25 -1.47
C ARG A 129 12.18 20.73 -0.46
N LYS A 130 12.38 20.00 0.64
CA LYS A 130 13.37 20.33 1.68
C LYS A 130 14.81 20.31 1.16
N ALA A 131 15.14 19.38 0.26
CA ALA A 131 16.46 19.33 -0.39
C ALA A 131 16.77 20.54 -1.28
N GLY A 132 15.77 21.34 -1.64
CA GLY A 132 15.90 22.55 -2.45
C GLY A 132 16.15 22.29 -3.93
N ARG A 133 16.11 23.38 -4.72
CA ARG A 133 16.47 23.31 -6.15
C ARG A 133 18.00 23.19 -6.26
N PRO A 134 18.55 22.24 -7.05
CA PRO A 134 19.99 22.15 -7.28
C PRO A 134 20.57 23.51 -7.68
N LYS A 135 21.63 23.96 -7.00
CA LYS A 135 22.32 25.20 -7.38
C LYS A 135 22.82 25.06 -8.81
N LYS A 136 22.71 26.14 -9.59
CA LYS A 136 23.04 26.20 -11.05
C LYS A 136 24.45 25.75 -11.42
N ASN A 137 25.36 25.61 -10.44
CA ASN A 137 26.76 25.24 -10.59
C ASN A 137 27.12 23.86 -10.02
N SER A 138 26.15 23.04 -9.62
CA SER A 138 26.40 21.64 -9.25
C SER A 138 26.38 20.75 -10.49
N VAL A 139 27.32 19.78 -10.56
CA VAL A 139 27.35 18.73 -11.59
C VAL A 139 25.93 18.22 -11.83
N PRO A 140 25.45 18.08 -13.09
CA PRO A 140 24.08 17.67 -13.36
C PRO A 140 23.87 16.22 -12.90
N ILE A 141 23.51 16.07 -11.65
CA ILE A 141 23.06 14.80 -11.10
C ILE A 141 21.64 14.58 -11.63
N SER A 142 21.42 13.47 -12.32
CA SER A 142 20.14 13.18 -12.97
C SER A 142 18.98 13.21 -11.95
N GLN A 143 17.78 13.63 -12.39
CA GLN A 143 16.59 13.60 -11.54
C GLN A 143 16.29 12.19 -11.00
N GLU A 144 16.70 11.15 -11.73
CA GLU A 144 16.58 9.75 -11.30
C GLU A 144 17.47 9.41 -10.10
N PHE A 145 18.69 9.96 -10.05
CA PHE A 145 19.58 9.78 -8.91
C PHE A 145 18.97 10.39 -7.63
N TYR A 146 18.46 11.61 -7.68
CA TYR A 146 17.77 12.23 -6.55
C TYR A 146 16.53 11.45 -6.12
N LYS A 147 15.75 10.92 -7.06
CA LYS A 147 14.61 10.05 -6.78
C LYS A 147 15.03 8.74 -6.13
N LYS A 148 16.17 8.19 -6.52
CA LYS A 148 16.72 6.95 -5.95
C LYS A 148 17.20 7.18 -4.51
N VAL A 149 17.99 8.22 -4.28
CA VAL A 149 18.50 8.58 -2.93
C VAL A 149 17.35 8.88 -1.96
N SER A 150 16.36 9.67 -2.38
CA SER A 150 15.21 9.97 -1.52
C SER A 150 14.39 8.72 -1.15
N ARG A 151 14.24 7.76 -2.07
CA ARG A 151 13.59 6.46 -1.78
C ARG A 151 14.44 5.56 -0.88
N GLN A 152 15.76 5.63 -1.01
CA GLN A 152 16.67 4.90 -0.13
C GLN A 152 16.55 5.41 1.31
N ILE A 153 16.62 6.73 1.50
CA ILE A 153 16.45 7.37 2.83
C ILE A 153 15.09 6.96 3.44
N LEU A 154 14.02 7.03 2.64
CA LEU A 154 12.70 6.61 3.10
C LEU A 154 12.69 5.12 3.46
N GLY A 155 13.27 4.25 2.62
CA GLY A 155 13.32 2.81 2.84
C GLY A 155 14.03 2.42 4.13
N GLU A 156 15.18 3.02 4.40
CA GLU A 156 15.94 2.81 5.63
C GLU A 156 15.13 3.21 6.88
N GLN A 157 14.33 4.28 6.77
CA GLN A 157 13.52 4.78 7.89
C GLN A 157 12.27 3.92 8.17
N VAL A 158 11.67 3.34 7.13
CA VAL A 158 10.42 2.55 7.27
C VAL A 158 10.66 1.04 7.24
N GLY A 159 11.90 0.60 7.04
CA GLY A 159 12.25 -0.82 6.96
C GLY A 159 11.75 -1.53 5.68
N GLU A 160 11.46 -0.77 4.62
CA GLU A 160 11.00 -1.31 3.34
C GLU A 160 12.03 -1.09 2.21
N SER A 161 12.07 -2.00 1.24
CA SER A 161 12.95 -1.83 0.08
C SER A 161 12.50 -0.67 -0.82
N GLN A 162 13.44 -0.04 -1.54
CA GLN A 162 13.13 1.03 -2.51
C GLN A 162 12.11 0.58 -3.56
N ASP A 163 12.18 -0.68 -3.99
CA ASP A 163 11.25 -1.25 -4.96
C ASP A 163 9.86 -1.42 -4.37
N GLN A 164 9.76 -1.77 -3.10
CA GLN A 164 8.47 -1.88 -2.41
C GLN A 164 7.81 -0.50 -2.29
N ILE A 165 8.58 0.53 -1.88
CA ILE A 165 8.11 1.91 -1.84
C ILE A 165 7.64 2.38 -3.22
N ARG A 166 8.41 2.08 -4.28
CA ARG A 166 8.03 2.41 -5.66
C ARG A 166 6.70 1.75 -6.05
N ARG A 167 6.49 0.47 -5.68
CA ARG A 167 5.25 -0.25 -5.94
C ARG A 167 4.06 0.38 -5.23
N TYR A 168 4.19 0.72 -3.95
CA TYR A 168 3.12 1.42 -3.22
C TYR A 168 2.79 2.75 -3.88
N ILE A 169 3.79 3.62 -4.12
CA ILE A 169 3.55 4.91 -4.75
C ILE A 169 2.84 4.76 -6.10
N ARG A 170 3.14 3.70 -6.84
CA ARG A 170 2.50 3.45 -8.13
C ARG A 170 0.99 3.24 -8.01
N LEU A 171 0.48 2.73 -6.87
CA LEU A 171 -0.95 2.58 -6.62
C LEU A 171 -1.72 3.90 -6.65
N THR A 172 -1.06 5.04 -6.42
CA THR A 172 -1.72 6.36 -6.52
C THR A 172 -2.21 6.70 -7.92
N GLU A 173 -1.78 5.94 -8.92
CA GLU A 173 -2.21 6.08 -10.32
C GLU A 173 -3.41 5.19 -10.67
N LEU A 174 -3.94 4.41 -9.72
CA LEU A 174 -5.18 3.67 -9.92
C LEU A 174 -6.41 4.59 -9.86
N ILE A 175 -7.48 4.19 -10.56
CA ILE A 175 -8.79 4.78 -10.31
C ILE A 175 -9.29 4.35 -8.94
N LYS A 176 -10.08 5.22 -8.31
CA LYS A 176 -10.53 5.00 -6.92
C LYS A 176 -11.19 3.63 -6.68
N PRO A 177 -12.13 3.16 -7.53
CA PRO A 177 -12.76 1.84 -7.29
C PRO A 177 -11.78 0.67 -7.31
N ILE A 178 -10.76 0.69 -8.18
CA ILE A 178 -9.74 -0.37 -8.23
C ILE A 178 -8.83 -0.28 -7.00
N LEU A 179 -8.49 0.93 -6.56
CA LEU A 179 -7.69 1.14 -5.35
C LEU A 179 -8.43 0.63 -4.10
N ASP A 180 -9.75 0.85 -4.02
CA ASP A 180 -10.58 0.30 -2.94
C ASP A 180 -10.59 -1.23 -2.96
N MET A 181 -10.64 -1.87 -4.14
CA MET A 181 -10.50 -3.33 -4.26
C MET A 181 -9.13 -3.85 -3.77
N VAL A 182 -8.08 -3.05 -3.87
CA VAL A 182 -6.76 -3.39 -3.31
C VAL A 182 -6.78 -3.32 -1.78
N ASP A 183 -7.40 -2.29 -1.22
CA ASP A 183 -7.57 -2.13 0.23
C ASP A 183 -8.42 -3.27 0.82
N GLU A 184 -9.44 -3.71 0.10
CA GLU A 184 -10.30 -4.86 0.44
C GLU A 184 -9.63 -6.22 0.19
N ARG A 185 -8.37 -6.25 -0.27
CA ARG A 185 -7.60 -7.45 -0.62
C ARG A 185 -8.21 -8.31 -1.75
N LYS A 186 -9.15 -7.78 -2.53
CA LYS A 186 -9.70 -8.42 -3.73
C LYS A 186 -8.68 -8.47 -4.87
N ILE A 187 -7.82 -7.45 -4.95
CA ILE A 187 -6.70 -7.39 -5.90
C ILE A 187 -5.39 -7.34 -5.11
N ALA A 188 -4.47 -8.26 -5.39
CA ALA A 188 -3.17 -8.28 -4.75
C ALA A 188 -2.28 -7.12 -5.25
N LEU A 189 -1.26 -6.74 -4.46
CA LEU A 189 -0.38 -5.62 -4.74
C LEU A 189 0.30 -5.70 -6.12
N ARG A 190 0.83 -6.87 -6.51
CA ARG A 190 1.55 -7.02 -7.79
C ARG A 190 0.65 -6.80 -9.02
N PRO A 191 -0.52 -7.46 -9.15
CA PRO A 191 -1.49 -7.13 -10.20
C PRO A 191 -1.89 -5.66 -10.20
N ALA A 192 -2.16 -5.06 -9.03
CA ALA A 192 -2.55 -3.67 -8.90
C ALA A 192 -1.48 -2.70 -9.45
N VAL A 193 -0.20 -2.98 -9.19
CA VAL A 193 0.92 -2.20 -9.75
C VAL A 193 0.94 -2.26 -11.27
N GLU A 194 0.72 -3.44 -11.89
CA GLU A 194 0.66 -3.54 -13.35
C GLU A 194 -0.55 -2.80 -13.91
N ILE A 195 -1.73 -2.92 -13.29
CA ILE A 195 -2.95 -2.17 -13.67
C ILE A 195 -2.71 -0.65 -13.62
N SER A 196 -1.93 -0.17 -12.65
CA SER A 196 -1.65 1.26 -12.52
C SER A 196 -0.86 1.86 -13.70
N TYR A 197 -0.28 1.05 -14.56
CA TYR A 197 0.38 1.51 -15.80
C TYR A 197 -0.60 1.70 -16.95
N LEU A 198 -1.80 1.13 -16.86
CA LEU A 198 -2.84 1.29 -17.87
C LEU A 198 -3.44 2.70 -17.81
N SER A 199 -3.90 3.21 -18.95
CA SER A 199 -4.65 4.46 -19.04
C SER A 199 -5.94 4.40 -18.21
N LYS A 200 -6.47 5.55 -17.81
CA LYS A 200 -7.68 5.59 -16.98
C LYS A 200 -8.88 4.93 -17.67
N ASP A 201 -9.03 5.14 -18.97
CA ASP A 201 -10.11 4.56 -19.76
C ASP A 201 -10.03 3.03 -19.76
N ILE A 202 -8.84 2.48 -19.92
CA ILE A 202 -8.60 1.03 -19.86
C ILE A 202 -8.82 0.49 -18.44
N GLN A 203 -8.46 1.24 -17.40
CA GLN A 203 -8.76 0.85 -16.02
C GLN A 203 -10.28 0.78 -15.77
N TYR A 204 -11.08 1.73 -16.29
CA TYR A 204 -12.54 1.68 -16.20
C TYR A 204 -13.11 0.48 -16.96
N MET A 205 -12.63 0.23 -18.18
CA MET A 205 -13.02 -0.93 -18.97
C MET A 205 -12.72 -2.24 -18.24
N LEU A 206 -11.56 -2.35 -17.61
CA LEU A 206 -11.18 -3.50 -16.81
C LEU A 206 -12.10 -3.66 -15.58
N LEU A 207 -12.43 -2.56 -14.91
CA LEU A 207 -13.33 -2.57 -13.75
C LEU A 207 -14.72 -3.11 -14.13
N ASP A 208 -15.26 -2.69 -15.26
CA ASP A 208 -16.57 -3.16 -15.75
C ASP A 208 -16.54 -4.67 -16.07
N LEU A 209 -15.48 -5.14 -16.73
CA LEU A 209 -15.29 -6.55 -16.99
C LEU A 209 -15.14 -7.39 -15.71
N MET A 210 -14.42 -6.88 -14.71
CA MET A 210 -14.29 -7.55 -13.41
C MET A 210 -15.64 -7.68 -12.69
N LYS A 211 -16.47 -6.65 -12.74
CA LYS A 211 -17.82 -6.66 -12.14
C LYS A 211 -18.76 -7.60 -12.88
N MET A 212 -18.74 -7.59 -14.22
CA MET A 212 -19.61 -8.43 -15.03
C MET A 212 -19.31 -9.93 -14.88
N ASN A 213 -18.05 -10.29 -14.70
CA ASN A 213 -17.61 -11.70 -14.65
C ASN A 213 -17.30 -12.17 -13.20
N ASP A 214 -17.52 -11.34 -12.20
CA ASP A 214 -17.16 -11.58 -10.79
C ASP A 214 -15.74 -12.17 -10.65
N CYS A 215 -14.79 -11.58 -11.34
CA CYS A 215 -13.41 -12.05 -11.35
C CYS A 215 -12.41 -10.90 -11.28
N THR A 216 -11.23 -11.19 -10.75
CA THR A 216 -10.10 -10.25 -10.74
C THR A 216 -8.93 -10.83 -11.52
N PRO A 217 -8.15 -10.04 -12.27
CA PRO A 217 -7.02 -10.53 -13.03
C PRO A 217 -5.88 -10.99 -12.11
N ASN A 218 -5.20 -12.06 -12.52
CA ASN A 218 -3.96 -12.47 -11.88
C ASN A 218 -2.76 -11.65 -12.41
N HIS A 219 -1.58 -11.82 -11.79
CA HIS A 219 -0.39 -11.04 -12.14
C HIS A 219 0.08 -11.25 -13.60
N SER A 220 -0.01 -12.48 -14.13
CA SER A 220 0.39 -12.75 -15.52
C SER A 220 -0.56 -12.09 -16.53
N GLN A 221 -1.86 -12.08 -16.23
CA GLN A 221 -2.87 -11.41 -17.06
C GLN A 221 -2.65 -9.89 -17.07
N THR A 222 -2.35 -9.27 -15.92
CA THR A 222 -2.11 -7.82 -15.85
C THR A 222 -0.82 -7.41 -16.57
N ILE A 223 0.24 -8.22 -16.55
CA ILE A 223 1.45 -7.99 -17.37
C ILE A 223 1.10 -8.03 -18.86
N ARG A 224 0.25 -8.99 -19.28
CA ARG A 224 -0.20 -9.09 -20.68
C ARG A 224 -1.01 -7.87 -21.09
N PHE A 225 -1.93 -7.39 -20.24
CA PHE A 225 -2.71 -6.17 -20.51
C PHE A 225 -1.80 -4.98 -20.75
N ARG A 226 -0.82 -4.77 -19.89
CA ARG A 226 0.15 -3.68 -20.04
C ARG A 226 0.90 -3.79 -21.38
N ARG A 227 1.43 -4.96 -21.74
CA ARG A 227 2.12 -5.16 -23.02
C ARG A 227 1.20 -4.94 -24.23
N MET A 228 -0.06 -5.38 -24.13
CA MET A 228 -1.04 -5.18 -25.18
C MET A 228 -1.40 -3.70 -25.36
N GLU A 229 -1.48 -2.92 -24.28
CA GLU A 229 -1.70 -1.47 -24.35
C GLU A 229 -0.48 -0.76 -24.94
N GLU A 230 0.74 -1.09 -24.49
CA GLU A 230 1.99 -0.57 -25.07
C GLU A 230 2.08 -0.82 -26.60
N ASN A 231 1.50 -1.91 -27.09
CA ASN A 231 1.42 -2.27 -28.51
C ASN A 231 0.13 -1.78 -29.22
N ASN A 232 -0.74 -1.03 -28.55
CA ASN A 232 -2.05 -0.58 -29.05
C ASN A 232 -2.98 -1.73 -29.51
N THR A 233 -2.88 -2.89 -28.91
CA THR A 233 -3.69 -4.09 -29.22
C THR A 233 -4.70 -4.41 -28.12
N LEU A 234 -4.71 -3.66 -27.02
CA LEU A 234 -5.64 -3.87 -25.92
C LEU A 234 -6.99 -3.22 -26.23
N ASN A 235 -8.02 -4.05 -26.24
CA ASN A 235 -9.41 -3.60 -26.37
C ASN A 235 -10.32 -4.49 -25.52
N TYR A 236 -11.62 -4.20 -25.50
CA TYR A 236 -12.60 -4.90 -24.67
C TYR A 236 -12.60 -6.43 -24.93
N GLU A 237 -12.62 -6.86 -26.20
CA GLU A 237 -12.68 -8.26 -26.58
C GLU A 237 -11.40 -9.02 -26.18
N THR A 238 -10.22 -8.42 -26.42
CA THR A 238 -8.96 -9.05 -26.04
C THR A 238 -8.82 -9.14 -24.51
N MET A 239 -9.28 -8.14 -23.79
CA MET A 239 -9.27 -8.14 -22.33
C MET A 239 -10.21 -9.20 -21.76
N LYS A 240 -11.44 -9.27 -22.28
CA LYS A 240 -12.44 -10.29 -21.92
C LYS A 240 -11.90 -11.70 -22.14
N ARG A 241 -11.31 -11.97 -23.32
CA ARG A 241 -10.69 -13.27 -23.63
C ARG A 241 -9.60 -13.64 -22.63
N VAL A 242 -8.69 -12.72 -22.31
CA VAL A 242 -7.61 -12.98 -21.35
C VAL A 242 -8.15 -13.21 -19.93
N LEU A 243 -9.21 -12.49 -19.52
CA LEU A 243 -9.83 -12.69 -18.21
C LEU A 243 -10.55 -14.04 -18.09
N SER A 244 -11.12 -14.55 -19.19
CA SER A 244 -11.83 -15.84 -19.22
C SER A 244 -10.89 -17.04 -19.29
N GLU A 245 -9.58 -16.85 -19.50
CA GLU A 245 -8.60 -17.94 -19.45
C GLU A 245 -8.55 -18.57 -18.05
N GLU A 246 -8.51 -19.89 -17.98
CA GLU A 246 -8.33 -20.62 -16.72
C GLU A 246 -7.06 -20.14 -16.01
N LYS A 247 -7.20 -19.76 -14.75
CA LYS A 247 -6.06 -19.36 -13.94
C LYS A 247 -5.21 -20.57 -13.62
N GLY A 248 -3.89 -20.44 -13.69
CA GLY A 248 -2.96 -21.55 -13.48
C GLY A 248 -3.11 -22.29 -12.14
N ASN A 249 -3.69 -21.65 -11.13
CA ASN A 249 -4.02 -22.26 -9.83
C ASN A 249 -5.41 -22.96 -9.82
N GLN A 250 -6.21 -22.82 -10.89
CA GLN A 250 -7.50 -23.52 -11.08
C GLN A 250 -7.34 -24.77 -11.96
N LYS A 251 -6.17 -25.00 -12.56
CA LYS A 251 -5.87 -26.25 -13.24
C LYS A 251 -5.68 -27.34 -12.20
N ASP A 252 -6.45 -28.41 -12.33
CA ASP A 252 -6.22 -29.59 -11.51
C ASP A 252 -4.78 -30.05 -11.68
N GLN A 253 -4.01 -29.96 -10.61
CA GLN A 253 -2.62 -30.39 -10.59
C GLN A 253 -2.47 -31.52 -9.59
N PHE A 254 -2.24 -32.72 -10.11
CA PHE A 254 -1.80 -33.81 -9.27
C PHE A 254 -0.29 -33.72 -9.07
N ARG A 255 0.14 -33.49 -7.82
CA ARG A 255 1.55 -33.35 -7.49
C ARG A 255 2.00 -34.53 -6.63
N ILE A 256 3.00 -35.23 -7.09
CA ILE A 256 3.67 -36.28 -6.33
C ILE A 256 5.04 -35.71 -5.88
N PRO A 257 5.36 -35.73 -4.55
CA PRO A 257 6.70 -35.38 -4.11
C PRO A 257 7.74 -36.26 -4.81
N ILE A 258 8.77 -35.62 -5.36
CA ILE A 258 9.78 -36.30 -6.17
C ILE A 258 10.51 -37.41 -5.40
N GLU A 259 10.66 -37.27 -4.09
CA GLU A 259 11.27 -38.26 -3.21
C GLU A 259 10.51 -39.60 -3.22
N ARG A 260 9.20 -39.56 -3.45
CA ARG A 260 8.34 -40.78 -3.48
C ARG A 260 8.52 -41.58 -4.77
N ILE A 261 8.83 -40.90 -5.87
CA ILE A 261 8.97 -41.52 -7.19
C ILE A 261 10.41 -41.74 -7.63
N LYS A 262 11.36 -40.94 -7.10
CA LYS A 262 12.78 -40.96 -7.49
C LYS A 262 13.44 -42.37 -7.34
N LYS A 263 12.98 -43.13 -6.38
CA LYS A 263 13.47 -44.51 -6.13
C LYS A 263 13.20 -45.48 -7.28
N PHE A 264 12.29 -45.16 -8.19
CA PHE A 264 11.94 -46.01 -9.37
C PHE A 264 12.74 -45.61 -10.61
N PHE A 265 13.59 -44.61 -10.55
CA PHE A 265 14.35 -44.10 -11.67
C PHE A 265 15.86 -44.17 -11.42
N SER A 266 16.62 -44.29 -12.47
CA SER A 266 18.09 -44.25 -12.41
C SER A 266 18.59 -42.88 -11.97
N PRO A 267 19.71 -42.80 -11.21
CA PRO A 267 20.31 -41.52 -10.83
C PRO A 267 20.61 -40.67 -12.07
N GLY A 268 20.21 -39.39 -12.06
CA GLY A 268 20.42 -38.45 -13.15
C GLY A 268 19.28 -38.39 -14.19
N THR A 269 18.20 -39.17 -14.03
CA THR A 269 17.04 -39.06 -14.93
C THR A 269 16.38 -37.68 -14.80
N SER A 270 16.20 -36.98 -15.93
CA SER A 270 15.55 -35.65 -15.92
C SER A 270 14.05 -35.75 -15.59
N ASN A 271 13.48 -34.69 -14.99
CA ASN A 271 12.06 -34.66 -14.64
C ASN A 271 11.14 -34.91 -15.81
N LYS A 272 11.49 -34.41 -17.02
CA LYS A 272 10.73 -34.64 -18.25
C LYS A 272 10.73 -36.12 -18.63
N LYS A 273 11.88 -36.79 -18.51
CA LYS A 273 11.99 -38.21 -18.81
C LYS A 273 11.26 -39.09 -17.77
N MET A 274 11.22 -38.67 -16.51
CA MET A 274 10.41 -39.31 -15.47
C MET A 274 8.92 -39.22 -15.80
N GLU A 275 8.46 -38.05 -16.22
CA GLU A 275 7.06 -37.82 -16.61
C GLU A 275 6.64 -38.71 -17.78
N GLU A 276 7.46 -38.79 -18.85
CA GLU A 276 7.24 -39.65 -20.01
C GLU A 276 7.09 -41.13 -19.60
N ILE A 277 8.01 -41.64 -18.78
CA ILE A 277 7.97 -43.03 -18.30
C ILE A 277 6.75 -43.31 -17.41
N ILE A 278 6.35 -42.34 -16.56
CA ILE A 278 5.15 -42.48 -15.72
C ILE A 278 3.90 -42.59 -16.61
N LEU A 279 3.78 -41.74 -17.63
CA LEU A 279 2.64 -41.77 -18.53
C LEU A 279 2.57 -43.09 -19.29
N GLU A 280 3.69 -43.58 -19.87
CA GLU A 280 3.76 -44.88 -20.51
C GLU A 280 3.37 -46.04 -19.58
N ALA A 281 3.85 -46.03 -18.34
CA ALA A 281 3.52 -47.04 -17.33
C ALA A 281 2.02 -47.04 -16.97
N LEU A 282 1.40 -45.86 -16.88
CA LEU A 282 -0.03 -45.74 -16.62
C LEU A 282 -0.88 -46.19 -17.83
N GLU A 283 -0.44 -45.93 -19.03
CA GLU A 283 -1.11 -46.45 -20.25
C GLU A 283 -1.07 -47.99 -20.33
N LEU A 284 0.07 -48.58 -20.01
CA LEU A 284 0.21 -50.05 -19.95
C LEU A 284 -0.69 -50.63 -18.85
N TYR A 285 -0.68 -50.03 -17.66
CA TYR A 285 -1.51 -50.43 -16.54
C TYR A 285 -3.02 -50.40 -16.89
N ASN A 286 -3.47 -49.36 -17.58
CA ASN A 286 -4.86 -49.20 -18.00
C ASN A 286 -5.24 -50.27 -19.04
N LYS A 287 -4.35 -50.59 -20.02
CA LYS A 287 -4.57 -51.65 -21.02
C LYS A 287 -4.69 -53.02 -20.36
N GLU A 288 -3.83 -53.34 -19.41
CA GLU A 288 -3.85 -54.64 -18.73
C GLU A 288 -5.08 -54.80 -17.81
N ASN A 289 -5.53 -53.75 -17.13
CA ASN A 289 -6.62 -53.81 -16.17
C ASN A 289 -7.99 -53.43 -16.76
N LYS A 290 -8.12 -53.11 -18.05
CA LYS A 290 -9.35 -52.68 -18.72
C LYS A 290 -10.11 -51.57 -17.98
N ILE A 291 -9.37 -50.59 -17.42
CA ILE A 291 -9.95 -49.51 -16.60
C ILE A 291 -10.51 -48.37 -17.45
N ILE A 292 -10.15 -48.30 -18.76
CA ILE A 292 -10.72 -47.37 -19.77
C ILE A 292 -10.85 -48.11 -21.11
#